data_f2441feaee58a16557809a5bc02809f3
#
_entry.id   f2441feaee58a16557809a5bc02809f3
#
_cell.length_a   1.000
_cell.length_b   1.000
_cell.length_c   1.000
_cell.angle_alpha   90.00
_cell.angle_beta   90.00
_cell.angle_gamma   90.00
#
_symmetry.space_group_name_H-M   'P 1'
#
loop_
_entity.id
_entity.type
_entity.pdbx_description
1 polymer ?
#
loop_
_entity_poly.entity_id
_entity_poly.type
_entity_poly.pdbx_seq_one_letter_code
_entity_poly.pdbx_strand_id
1 'polypeptide(L)'
;TYGVLAGLGQGLAYSGCLSNTIKLFPDKKGLASGIITAGMGGAAIIAAPVANFLINQQVAAHAFRILGLAYMVIIALASFFIKAAPANYQPAGWVPPVQAGGHFVNKNWLDMMKTPQFYLIFFMLFTGAFSGLMIASNASLIGQQMFKLSATTAAFYVSLYSLSNCLGRIVWGTVSDKIGRNQTLNIIFGVIVVAFLLLITLSSTVGFALGIIILGLCFGGVMGVFPPIVMENYGPKNQGVNYGIIFCGYSIAAFFGPKVAANMATANNGDFTKAFYVAIVIAVVG
;
A
#
# COMPACT_ATOMS: atom_id res chain seq x y z
N THR A 1 1.91 6.72 -23.07
CA THR A 1 1.60 5.29 -23.32
C THR A 1 1.93 4.41 -22.13
N TYR A 2 3.16 4.51 -21.54
CA TYR A 2 3.59 3.68 -20.40
C TYR A 2 2.60 3.77 -19.22
N GLY A 3 2.26 4.96 -18.74
CA GLY A 3 1.37 5.13 -17.58
C GLY A 3 -0.02 4.52 -17.78
N VAL A 4 -0.59 4.64 -18.97
CA VAL A 4 -1.94 4.12 -19.25
C VAL A 4 -1.92 2.59 -19.44
N LEU A 5 -1.08 2.08 -20.33
CA LEU A 5 -1.06 0.64 -20.64
C LEU A 5 -0.54 -0.20 -19.47
N ALA A 6 0.57 0.22 -18.84
CA ALA A 6 1.11 -0.49 -17.68
C ALA A 6 0.17 -0.38 -16.47
N GLY A 7 -0.45 0.80 -16.26
CA GLY A 7 -1.43 0.98 -15.18
C GLY A 7 -2.67 0.11 -15.34
N LEU A 8 -3.23 0.00 -16.55
CA LEU A 8 -4.34 -0.90 -16.83
C LEU A 8 -3.97 -2.36 -16.61
N GLY A 9 -2.82 -2.81 -17.15
CA GLY A 9 -2.35 -4.19 -16.96
C GLY A 9 -2.13 -4.54 -15.50
N GLN A 10 -1.45 -3.66 -14.75
CA GLN A 10 -1.22 -3.83 -13.32
C GLN A 10 -2.52 -3.84 -12.52
N GLY A 11 -3.47 -2.93 -12.83
CA GLY A 11 -4.76 -2.87 -12.15
C GLY A 11 -5.58 -4.14 -12.35
N LEU A 12 -5.65 -4.67 -13.57
CA LEU A 12 -6.35 -5.92 -13.87
C LEU A 12 -5.73 -7.12 -13.16
N ALA A 13 -4.41 -7.29 -13.25
CA ALA A 13 -3.71 -8.40 -12.60
C ALA A 13 -3.82 -8.32 -11.07
N TYR A 14 -3.58 -7.15 -10.49
CA TYR A 14 -3.64 -6.94 -9.03
C TYR A 14 -5.06 -7.17 -8.49
N SER A 15 -6.07 -6.54 -9.08
CA SER A 15 -7.46 -6.66 -8.64
C SER A 15 -7.97 -8.11 -8.78
N GLY A 16 -7.64 -8.80 -9.87
CA GLY A 16 -7.99 -10.19 -10.10
C GLY A 16 -7.37 -11.12 -9.07
N CYS A 17 -6.06 -11.06 -8.88
CA CYS A 17 -5.34 -11.89 -7.91
C CYS A 17 -5.83 -11.62 -6.47
N LEU A 18 -5.94 -10.35 -6.08
CA LEU A 18 -6.35 -9.95 -4.75
C LEU A 18 -7.78 -10.43 -4.41
N SER A 19 -8.73 -10.11 -5.29
CA SER A 19 -10.13 -10.47 -5.08
C SER A 19 -10.35 -11.98 -5.04
N ASN A 20 -9.62 -12.73 -5.87
CA ASN A 20 -9.71 -14.19 -5.90
C ASN A 20 -9.11 -14.80 -4.63
N THR A 21 -7.93 -14.35 -4.23
CA THR A 21 -7.22 -14.90 -3.06
C THR A 21 -7.98 -14.65 -1.76
N ILE A 22 -8.52 -13.45 -1.55
CA ILE A 22 -9.30 -13.15 -0.34
C ILE A 22 -10.55 -14.05 -0.24
N LYS A 23 -11.16 -14.44 -1.36
CA LYS A 23 -12.30 -15.37 -1.37
C LYS A 23 -11.91 -16.79 -0.98
N LEU A 24 -10.68 -17.21 -1.30
CA LEU A 24 -10.15 -18.54 -0.94
C LEU A 24 -9.74 -18.64 0.55
N PHE A 25 -9.50 -17.52 1.22
CA PHE A 25 -9.10 -17.46 2.64
C PHE A 25 -10.05 -16.56 3.46
N PRO A 26 -11.33 -16.93 3.58
CA PRO A 26 -12.31 -16.12 4.28
C PRO A 26 -12.08 -16.04 5.80
N ASP A 27 -11.31 -16.98 6.35
CA ASP A 27 -10.88 -17.04 7.76
C ASP A 27 -9.68 -16.14 8.07
N LYS A 28 -8.84 -15.82 7.04
CA LYS A 28 -7.58 -15.07 7.16
C LYS A 28 -7.45 -14.01 6.06
N LYS A 29 -8.52 -13.24 5.86
CA LYS A 29 -8.60 -12.25 4.77
C LYS A 29 -7.47 -11.21 4.82
N GLY A 30 -7.10 -10.77 6.01
CA GLY A 30 -6.04 -9.79 6.20
C GLY A 30 -4.66 -10.36 5.90
N LEU A 31 -4.37 -11.58 6.35
CA LEU A 31 -3.12 -12.27 5.99
C LEU A 31 -3.05 -12.51 4.48
N ALA A 32 -4.12 -13.03 3.87
CA ALA A 32 -4.17 -13.28 2.43
C ALA A 32 -3.98 -11.99 1.61
N SER A 33 -4.68 -10.93 1.98
CA SER A 33 -4.48 -9.60 1.40
C SER A 33 -3.06 -9.09 1.61
N GLY A 34 -2.54 -9.24 2.81
CA GLY A 34 -1.18 -8.84 3.18
C GLY A 34 -0.12 -9.51 2.31
N ILE A 35 -0.20 -10.81 2.08
CA ILE A 35 0.75 -11.56 1.24
C ILE A 35 0.68 -11.11 -0.23
N ILE A 36 -0.51 -11.01 -0.80
CA ILE A 36 -0.68 -10.58 -2.19
C ILE A 36 -0.17 -9.15 -2.40
N THR A 37 -0.56 -8.25 -1.50
CA THR A 37 -0.11 -6.86 -1.59
C THR A 37 1.38 -6.70 -1.30
N ALA A 38 1.98 -7.56 -0.42
CA ALA A 38 3.41 -7.58 -0.15
C ALA A 38 4.22 -7.94 -1.41
N GLY A 39 3.73 -8.85 -2.25
CA GLY A 39 4.33 -9.13 -3.56
C GLY A 39 4.48 -7.87 -4.42
N MET A 40 3.45 -7.00 -4.44
CA MET A 40 3.53 -5.72 -5.13
C MET A 40 4.53 -4.75 -4.46
N GLY A 41 4.51 -4.65 -3.12
CA GLY A 41 5.42 -3.78 -2.38
C GLY A 41 6.88 -4.23 -2.44
N GLY A 42 7.10 -5.53 -2.44
CA GLY A 42 8.43 -6.15 -2.49
C GLY A 42 9.03 -6.29 -3.89
N ALA A 43 8.25 -6.10 -4.95
CA ALA A 43 8.71 -6.29 -6.33
C ALA A 43 9.95 -5.43 -6.67
N ALA A 44 10.03 -4.20 -6.13
CA ALA A 44 11.14 -3.29 -6.33
C ALA A 44 12.47 -3.83 -5.77
N ILE A 45 12.44 -4.68 -4.73
CA ILE A 45 13.62 -5.28 -4.11
C ILE A 45 14.38 -6.14 -5.13
N ILE A 46 13.66 -6.83 -6.01
CA ILE A 46 14.22 -7.69 -7.06
C ILE A 46 14.38 -6.90 -8.36
N ALA A 47 13.34 -6.16 -8.76
CA ALA A 47 13.30 -5.50 -10.06
C ALA A 47 14.30 -4.34 -10.18
N ALA A 48 14.55 -3.58 -9.11
CA ALA A 48 15.43 -2.42 -9.19
C ALA A 48 16.91 -2.81 -9.41
N PRO A 49 17.51 -3.79 -8.69
CA PRO A 49 18.87 -4.25 -9.00
C PRO A 49 19.01 -4.80 -10.40
N VAL A 50 18.04 -5.60 -10.87
CA VAL A 50 18.05 -6.16 -12.23
C VAL A 50 17.95 -5.07 -13.28
N ALA A 51 17.07 -4.09 -13.08
CA ALA A 51 16.94 -2.94 -13.98
C ALA A 51 18.25 -2.13 -14.05
N ASN A 52 18.86 -1.84 -12.90
CA ASN A 52 20.13 -1.12 -12.84
C ASN A 52 21.25 -1.88 -13.55
N PHE A 53 21.33 -3.20 -13.34
CA PHE A 53 22.32 -4.04 -14.04
C PHE A 53 22.14 -3.95 -15.56
N LEU A 54 20.92 -4.06 -16.05
CA LEU A 54 20.60 -4.01 -17.48
C LEU A 54 20.86 -2.61 -18.08
N ILE A 55 20.54 -1.54 -17.35
CA ILE A 55 20.75 -0.16 -17.81
C ILE A 55 22.24 0.16 -17.89
N ASN A 56 23.05 -0.32 -16.95
CA ASN A 56 24.50 -0.12 -16.96
C ASN A 56 25.21 -0.83 -18.10
N GLN A 57 24.63 -1.91 -18.63
CA GLN A 57 25.21 -2.64 -19.76
C GLN A 57 24.68 -2.16 -21.11
N GLN A 58 23.49 -1.56 -21.15
CA GLN A 58 22.83 -1.18 -22.41
C GLN A 58 21.93 0.04 -22.19
N VAL A 59 21.35 0.55 -23.28
CA VAL A 59 20.39 1.66 -23.25
C VAL A 59 19.13 1.26 -22.48
N ALA A 60 18.55 2.18 -21.71
CA ALA A 60 17.34 1.96 -20.92
C ALA A 60 16.18 1.27 -21.68
N ALA A 61 16.05 1.52 -22.98
CA ALA A 61 15.06 0.87 -23.84
C ALA A 61 15.23 -0.66 -23.93
N HIS A 62 16.44 -1.16 -23.88
CA HIS A 62 16.71 -2.60 -23.84
C HIS A 62 16.33 -3.23 -22.51
N ALA A 63 16.61 -2.53 -21.39
CA ALA A 63 16.18 -2.99 -20.07
C ALA A 63 14.65 -3.13 -19.99
N PHE A 64 13.90 -2.16 -20.51
CA PHE A 64 12.43 -2.26 -20.58
C PHE A 64 11.93 -3.43 -21.44
N ARG A 65 12.58 -3.72 -22.56
CA ARG A 65 12.20 -4.87 -23.41
C ARG A 65 12.44 -6.20 -22.70
N ILE A 66 13.62 -6.38 -22.10
CA ILE A 66 13.99 -7.61 -21.40
C ILE A 66 13.08 -7.84 -20.21
N LEU A 67 12.88 -6.84 -19.35
CA LEU A 67 12.00 -6.93 -18.20
C LEU A 67 10.53 -7.14 -18.62
N GLY A 68 10.08 -6.47 -19.69
CA GLY A 68 8.73 -6.63 -20.20
C GLY A 68 8.46 -8.05 -20.71
N LEU A 69 9.40 -8.63 -21.47
CA LEU A 69 9.31 -10.02 -21.92
C LEU A 69 9.37 -11.01 -20.75
N ALA A 70 10.27 -10.80 -19.80
CA ALA A 70 10.37 -11.64 -18.61
C ALA A 70 9.06 -11.63 -17.80
N TYR A 71 8.48 -10.44 -17.54
CA TYR A 71 7.19 -10.33 -16.86
C TYR A 71 6.06 -10.97 -17.64
N MET A 72 6.02 -10.82 -18.97
CA MET A 72 5.02 -11.47 -19.81
C MET A 72 5.07 -13.00 -19.66
N VAL A 73 6.26 -13.59 -19.71
CA VAL A 73 6.45 -15.04 -19.54
C VAL A 73 6.06 -15.48 -18.12
N ILE A 74 6.52 -14.77 -17.09
CA ILE A 74 6.21 -15.10 -15.69
C ILE A 74 4.69 -15.03 -15.44
N ILE A 75 4.02 -13.97 -15.90
CA ILE A 75 2.58 -13.80 -15.73
C ILE A 75 1.82 -14.89 -16.50
N ALA A 76 2.22 -15.19 -17.74
CA ALA A 76 1.60 -16.26 -18.52
C ALA A 76 1.72 -17.61 -17.82
N LEU A 77 2.92 -17.98 -17.37
CA LEU A 77 3.13 -19.23 -16.62
C LEU A 77 2.33 -19.24 -15.31
N ALA A 78 2.36 -18.17 -14.52
CA ALA A 78 1.62 -18.09 -13.28
C ALA A 78 0.10 -18.20 -13.49
N SER A 79 -0.43 -17.72 -14.61
CA SER A 79 -1.86 -17.77 -14.91
C SER A 79 -2.42 -19.20 -14.99
N PHE A 80 -1.62 -20.17 -15.38
CA PHE A 80 -2.03 -21.59 -15.42
C PHE A 80 -2.25 -22.19 -14.02
N PHE A 81 -1.62 -21.63 -13.00
CA PHE A 81 -1.77 -22.11 -11.62
C PHE A 81 -2.88 -21.41 -10.85
N ILE A 82 -3.38 -20.28 -11.35
CA ILE A 82 -4.44 -19.53 -10.69
C ILE A 82 -5.79 -20.17 -11.02
N LYS A 83 -6.45 -20.70 -9.99
CA LYS A 83 -7.81 -21.23 -10.08
C LYS A 83 -8.80 -20.20 -9.51
N ALA A 84 -9.92 -20.02 -10.17
CA ALA A 84 -11.00 -19.18 -9.66
C ALA A 84 -11.57 -19.78 -8.39
N ALA A 85 -11.84 -18.93 -7.38
CA ALA A 85 -12.53 -19.37 -6.17
C ALA A 85 -13.93 -19.84 -6.53
N PRO A 86 -14.33 -21.06 -6.11
CA PRO A 86 -15.69 -21.56 -6.33
C PRO A 86 -16.72 -20.63 -5.70
N ALA A 87 -17.92 -20.57 -6.29
CA ALA A 87 -19.02 -19.86 -5.68
C ALA A 87 -19.33 -20.48 -4.30
N ASN A 88 -19.44 -19.65 -3.27
CA ASN A 88 -19.71 -20.07 -1.88
C ASN A 88 -18.61 -20.99 -1.28
N TYR A 89 -17.36 -20.84 -1.70
CA TYR A 89 -16.25 -21.60 -1.12
C TYR A 89 -16.16 -21.35 0.40
N GLN A 90 -16.08 -22.43 1.15
CA GLN A 90 -15.85 -22.42 2.60
C GLN A 90 -14.74 -23.41 2.93
N PRO A 91 -13.71 -23.00 3.68
CA PRO A 91 -12.71 -23.94 4.18
C PRO A 91 -13.32 -24.96 5.14
N ALA A 92 -12.75 -26.16 5.16
CA ALA A 92 -13.21 -27.20 6.07
C ALA A 92 -13.08 -26.75 7.54
N GLY A 93 -14.16 -26.90 8.31
CA GLY A 93 -14.20 -26.52 9.72
C GLY A 93 -14.38 -25.03 10.02
N TRP A 94 -14.49 -24.18 8.99
CA TRP A 94 -14.79 -22.76 9.18
C TRP A 94 -16.29 -22.48 9.03
N VAL A 95 -16.85 -21.82 10.03
CA VAL A 95 -18.23 -21.34 10.00
C VAL A 95 -18.19 -19.83 9.84
N PRO A 96 -18.92 -19.25 8.86
CA PRO A 96 -19.00 -17.81 8.74
C PRO A 96 -19.47 -17.18 10.05
N PRO A 97 -18.82 -16.12 10.57
CA PRO A 97 -19.33 -15.43 11.73
C PRO A 97 -20.76 -14.95 11.43
N VAL A 98 -21.67 -15.26 12.34
CA VAL A 98 -23.08 -14.84 12.24
C VAL A 98 -23.07 -13.31 12.30
N GLN A 99 -23.24 -12.67 11.16
CA GLN A 99 -23.46 -11.22 11.14
C GLN A 99 -24.88 -10.96 11.70
N ALA A 100 -24.95 -10.04 12.65
CA ALA A 100 -26.22 -9.54 13.13
C ALA A 100 -26.98 -8.90 11.94
N GLY A 101 -27.88 -9.69 11.28
CA GLY A 101 -28.61 -9.23 10.09
C GLY A 101 -28.66 -10.20 8.89
N GLY A 102 -28.02 -11.37 8.94
CA GLY A 102 -28.44 -12.56 8.19
C GLY A 102 -28.05 -12.69 6.70
N HIS A 103 -27.49 -11.72 5.97
CA HIS A 103 -26.98 -11.92 4.60
C HIS A 103 -25.87 -10.94 4.28
N PHE A 104 -24.79 -11.40 3.62
CA PHE A 104 -23.84 -10.52 2.95
C PHE A 104 -24.60 -9.71 1.90
N VAL A 105 -24.77 -8.42 2.15
CA VAL A 105 -25.34 -7.51 1.17
C VAL A 105 -24.28 -7.26 0.11
N ASN A 106 -24.33 -7.98 -1.02
CA ASN A 106 -23.46 -7.72 -2.15
C ASN A 106 -23.89 -6.42 -2.84
N LYS A 107 -23.21 -5.32 -2.54
CA LYS A 107 -23.46 -4.05 -3.20
C LYS A 107 -22.69 -3.96 -4.52
N ASN A 108 -23.33 -3.40 -5.54
CA ASN A 108 -22.65 -2.95 -6.73
C ASN A 108 -21.96 -1.60 -6.46
N TRP A 109 -21.15 -1.13 -7.37
CA TRP A 109 -20.37 0.09 -7.20
C TRP A 109 -21.24 1.36 -7.05
N LEU A 110 -22.38 1.44 -7.73
CA LEU A 110 -23.32 2.57 -7.60
C LEU A 110 -23.97 2.60 -6.22
N ASP A 111 -24.40 1.46 -5.73
CA ASP A 111 -25.00 1.34 -4.39
C ASP A 111 -23.98 1.53 -3.28
N MET A 112 -22.72 1.13 -3.51
CA MET A 112 -21.62 1.42 -2.60
C MET A 112 -21.41 2.93 -2.48
N MET A 113 -21.32 3.65 -3.60
CA MET A 113 -21.08 5.10 -3.63
C MET A 113 -22.21 5.93 -2.99
N LYS A 114 -23.42 5.37 -2.85
CA LYS A 114 -24.53 6.03 -2.14
C LYS A 114 -24.41 5.91 -0.62
N THR A 115 -23.50 5.11 -0.10
CA THR A 115 -23.35 4.90 1.34
C THR A 115 -22.37 5.89 1.97
N PRO A 116 -22.66 6.43 3.19
CA PRO A 116 -21.71 7.28 3.90
C PRO A 116 -20.38 6.55 4.19
N GLN A 117 -20.43 5.24 4.42
CA GLN A 117 -19.25 4.40 4.67
C GLN A 117 -18.24 4.44 3.51
N PHE A 118 -18.72 4.57 2.26
CA PHE A 118 -17.84 4.71 1.10
C PHE A 118 -16.91 5.91 1.24
N TYR A 119 -17.45 7.06 1.57
CA TYR A 119 -16.68 8.29 1.69
C TYR A 119 -15.69 8.24 2.85
N LEU A 120 -16.08 7.63 3.97
CA LEU A 120 -15.18 7.41 5.11
C LEU A 120 -14.01 6.49 4.74
N ILE A 121 -14.30 5.31 4.19
CA ILE A 121 -13.27 4.34 3.79
C ILE A 121 -12.35 4.94 2.69
N PHE A 122 -12.93 5.66 1.73
CA PHE A 122 -12.17 6.35 0.68
C PHE A 122 -11.22 7.39 1.27
N PHE A 123 -11.72 8.20 2.18
CA PHE A 123 -10.94 9.25 2.84
C PHE A 123 -9.85 8.68 3.75
N MET A 124 -10.16 7.65 4.54
CA MET A 124 -9.17 6.94 5.36
C MET A 124 -8.06 6.32 4.49
N LEU A 125 -8.39 5.72 3.35
CA LEU A 125 -7.38 5.21 2.42
C LEU A 125 -6.52 6.35 1.85
N PHE A 126 -7.14 7.46 1.46
CA PHE A 126 -6.43 8.65 0.99
C PHE A 126 -5.44 9.17 2.05
N THR A 127 -5.86 9.34 3.29
CA THR A 127 -5.03 9.90 4.37
C THR A 127 -3.87 8.99 4.74
N GLY A 128 -4.12 7.69 4.86
CA GLY A 128 -3.07 6.69 5.12
C GLY A 128 -2.06 6.59 3.98
N ALA A 129 -2.56 6.58 2.73
CA ALA A 129 -1.71 6.56 1.54
C ALA A 129 -0.92 7.86 1.36
N PHE A 130 -1.51 9.03 1.67
CA PHE A 130 -0.84 10.32 1.60
C PHE A 130 0.43 10.34 2.45
N SER A 131 0.33 9.94 3.71
CA SER A 131 1.45 9.89 4.65
C SER A 131 2.56 8.95 4.15
N GLY A 132 2.19 7.75 3.71
CA GLY A 132 3.15 6.76 3.22
C GLY A 132 3.83 7.18 1.93
N LEU A 133 3.07 7.64 0.93
CA LEU A 133 3.62 8.03 -0.39
C LEU A 133 4.45 9.32 -0.33
N MET A 134 4.10 10.22 0.57
CA MET A 134 4.89 11.41 0.86
C MET A 134 6.32 11.02 1.27
N ILE A 135 6.47 10.07 2.18
CA ILE A 135 7.78 9.58 2.61
C ILE A 135 8.42 8.71 1.53
N ALA A 136 7.69 7.76 0.95
CA ALA A 136 8.25 6.86 -0.06
C ALA A 136 8.97 7.59 -1.19
N SER A 137 8.41 8.72 -1.65
CA SER A 137 8.96 9.49 -2.77
C SER A 137 10.07 10.45 -2.36
N ASN A 138 10.11 10.88 -1.10
CA ASN A 138 11.05 11.90 -0.64
C ASN A 138 12.09 11.37 0.38
N ALA A 139 12.06 10.08 0.74
CA ALA A 139 12.90 9.52 1.80
C ALA A 139 14.40 9.79 1.58
N SER A 140 14.90 9.68 0.34
CA SER A 140 16.30 9.97 0.02
C SER A 140 16.63 11.46 0.22
N LEU A 141 15.75 12.35 -0.23
CA LEU A 141 15.93 13.80 -0.07
C LEU A 141 15.85 14.22 1.41
N ILE A 142 14.89 13.68 2.15
CA ILE A 142 14.76 13.90 3.59
C ILE A 142 16.06 13.49 4.30
N GLY A 143 16.57 12.28 4.03
CA GLY A 143 17.82 11.79 4.59
C GLY A 143 19.01 12.68 4.29
N GLN A 144 19.14 13.15 3.05
CA GLN A 144 20.26 14.00 2.62
C GLN A 144 20.14 15.43 3.15
N GLN A 145 18.96 16.04 3.07
CA GLN A 145 18.79 17.46 3.39
C GLN A 145 18.64 17.73 4.89
N MET A 146 17.81 16.96 5.60
CA MET A 146 17.55 17.16 7.03
C MET A 146 18.56 16.44 7.93
N PHE A 147 18.92 15.19 7.57
CA PHE A 147 19.78 14.35 8.40
C PHE A 147 21.23 14.30 7.92
N LYS A 148 21.59 15.07 6.87
CA LYS A 148 22.94 15.20 6.33
C LYS A 148 23.60 13.87 5.96
N LEU A 149 22.79 12.89 5.54
CA LEU A 149 23.28 11.58 5.13
C LEU A 149 23.91 11.65 3.73
N SER A 150 24.86 10.76 3.47
CA SER A 150 25.37 10.58 2.10
C SER A 150 24.28 10.01 1.19
N ALA A 151 24.38 10.23 -0.13
CA ALA A 151 23.42 9.69 -1.09
C ALA A 151 23.30 8.15 -1.01
N THR A 152 24.43 7.46 -0.78
CA THR A 152 24.46 5.99 -0.62
C THR A 152 23.73 5.56 0.64
N THR A 153 23.97 6.22 1.76
CA THR A 153 23.28 5.92 3.03
C THR A 153 21.78 6.21 2.92
N ALA A 154 21.40 7.33 2.29
CA ALA A 154 20.01 7.67 2.06
C ALA A 154 19.30 6.62 1.18
N ALA A 155 19.96 6.13 0.12
CA ALA A 155 19.45 5.06 -0.73
C ALA A 155 19.24 3.74 0.06
N PHE A 156 20.13 3.40 0.99
CA PHE A 156 19.95 2.27 1.89
C PHE A 156 18.66 2.41 2.73
N TYR A 157 18.37 3.58 3.28
CA TYR A 157 17.14 3.82 4.03
C TYR A 157 15.87 3.77 3.18
N VAL A 158 15.94 4.15 1.89
CA VAL A 158 14.83 3.93 0.95
C VAL A 158 14.53 2.43 0.77
N SER A 159 15.59 1.62 0.67
CA SER A 159 15.44 0.16 0.59
C SER A 159 14.85 -0.41 1.89
N LEU A 160 15.29 0.09 3.04
CA LEU A 160 14.77 -0.30 4.35
C LEU A 160 13.29 0.08 4.52
N TYR A 161 12.88 1.27 4.04
CA TYR A 161 11.48 1.67 3.97
C TYR A 161 10.65 0.68 3.14
N SER A 162 11.15 0.31 1.97
CA SER A 162 10.46 -0.62 1.06
C SER A 162 10.30 -2.02 1.67
N LEU A 163 11.34 -2.50 2.35
CA LEU A 163 11.31 -3.76 3.08
C LEU A 163 10.29 -3.71 4.23
N SER A 164 10.32 -2.63 5.01
CA SER A 164 9.37 -2.41 6.10
C SER A 164 7.93 -2.32 5.58
N ASN A 165 7.70 -1.66 4.45
CA ASN A 165 6.40 -1.60 3.79
C ASN A 165 5.91 -2.99 3.38
N CYS A 166 6.78 -3.81 2.79
CA CYS A 166 6.46 -5.18 2.43
C CYS A 166 6.07 -6.02 3.65
N LEU A 167 6.87 -5.99 4.72
CA LEU A 167 6.61 -6.69 5.98
C LEU A 167 5.34 -6.17 6.69
N GLY A 168 5.14 -4.87 6.68
CA GLY A 168 3.98 -4.21 7.29
C GLY A 168 2.66 -4.70 6.73
N ARG A 169 2.59 -5.03 5.44
CA ARG A 169 1.38 -5.59 4.82
C ARG A 169 0.99 -6.93 5.42
N ILE A 170 1.95 -7.80 5.65
CA ILE A 170 1.73 -9.13 6.23
C ILE A 170 1.42 -9.01 7.72
N VAL A 171 2.23 -8.25 8.44
CA VAL A 171 2.10 -8.08 9.91
C VAL A 171 0.75 -7.47 10.26
N TRP A 172 0.43 -6.29 9.72
CA TRP A 172 -0.82 -5.61 10.03
C TRP A 172 -2.04 -6.31 9.42
N GLY A 173 -1.90 -6.98 8.27
CA GLY A 173 -2.92 -7.84 7.73
C GLY A 173 -3.29 -8.95 8.72
N THR A 174 -2.29 -9.64 9.26
CA THR A 174 -2.49 -10.70 10.26
C THR A 174 -3.03 -10.16 11.60
N VAL A 175 -2.50 -9.02 12.06
CA VAL A 175 -3.00 -8.35 13.28
C VAL A 175 -4.46 -7.98 13.11
N SER A 176 -4.85 -7.47 11.95
CA SER A 176 -6.23 -7.06 11.67
C SER A 176 -7.22 -8.23 11.66
N ASP A 177 -6.77 -9.44 11.37
CA ASP A 177 -7.59 -10.65 11.49
C ASP A 177 -7.89 -11.02 12.96
N LYS A 178 -7.01 -10.61 13.89
CA LYS A 178 -7.13 -10.93 15.33
C LYS A 178 -7.88 -9.87 16.12
N ILE A 179 -7.54 -8.60 15.95
CA ILE A 179 -8.10 -7.49 16.76
C ILE A 179 -9.19 -6.70 16.03
N GLY A 180 -9.44 -7.02 14.76
CA GLY A 180 -10.42 -6.34 13.92
C GLY A 180 -9.84 -5.17 13.13
N ARG A 181 -10.53 -4.81 12.03
CA ARG A 181 -10.02 -3.83 11.04
C ARG A 181 -9.93 -2.43 11.60
N ASN A 182 -10.99 -1.96 12.25
CA ASN A 182 -11.07 -0.60 12.75
C ASN A 182 -10.04 -0.33 13.84
N GLN A 183 -9.88 -1.24 14.80
CA GLN A 183 -8.86 -1.10 15.85
C GLN A 183 -7.45 -1.09 15.27
N THR A 184 -7.19 -1.95 14.29
CA THR A 184 -5.89 -1.98 13.60
C THR A 184 -5.61 -0.66 12.88
N LEU A 185 -6.57 -0.07 12.18
CA LEU A 185 -6.39 1.22 11.52
C LEU A 185 -6.16 2.35 12.53
N ASN A 186 -6.92 2.40 13.62
CA ASN A 186 -6.71 3.39 14.68
C ASN A 186 -5.28 3.33 15.24
N ILE A 187 -4.75 2.11 15.47
CA ILE A 187 -3.37 1.93 15.92
C ILE A 187 -2.38 2.39 14.84
N ILE A 188 -2.60 2.01 13.58
CA ILE A 188 -1.73 2.41 12.46
C ILE A 188 -1.67 3.94 12.36
N PHE A 189 -2.81 4.64 12.38
CA PHE A 189 -2.84 6.10 12.29
C PHE A 189 -2.18 6.75 13.50
N GLY A 190 -2.41 6.25 14.71
CA GLY A 190 -1.72 6.72 15.91
C GLY A 190 -0.19 6.55 15.82
N VAL A 191 0.27 5.40 15.32
CA VAL A 191 1.70 5.12 15.13
C VAL A 191 2.31 5.99 14.02
N ILE A 192 1.57 6.32 12.95
CA ILE A 192 1.99 7.28 11.92
C ILE A 192 2.27 8.65 12.54
N VAL A 193 1.37 9.15 13.39
CA VAL A 193 1.55 10.44 14.09
C VAL A 193 2.83 10.42 14.94
N VAL A 194 3.02 9.37 15.76
CA VAL A 194 4.22 9.20 16.58
C VAL A 194 5.49 9.16 15.72
N ALA A 195 5.46 8.44 14.60
CA ALA A 195 6.61 8.34 13.71
C ALA A 195 7.01 9.69 13.08
N PHE A 196 6.04 10.52 12.67
CA PHE A 196 6.33 11.88 12.22
C PHE A 196 6.86 12.78 13.32
N LEU A 197 6.32 12.67 14.54
CA LEU A 197 6.87 13.40 15.70
C LEU A 197 8.32 12.99 15.99
N LEU A 198 8.65 11.70 15.87
CA LEU A 198 10.04 11.23 15.99
C LEU A 198 10.94 11.85 14.92
N LEU A 199 10.49 11.95 13.67
CA LEU A 199 11.27 12.60 12.60
C LEU A 199 11.48 14.11 12.84
N ILE A 200 10.53 14.77 13.49
CA ILE A 200 10.63 16.20 13.82
C ILE A 200 11.56 16.42 15.02
N THR A 201 11.45 15.57 16.06
CA THR A 201 12.14 15.80 17.34
C THR A 201 13.55 15.21 17.41
N LEU A 202 13.76 14.09 16.74
CA LEU A 202 15.05 13.37 16.76
C LEU A 202 15.87 13.69 15.51
N SER A 203 16.68 14.72 15.57
CA SER A 203 17.59 15.14 14.46
C SER A 203 18.83 14.23 14.31
N SER A 204 18.68 12.94 14.59
CA SER A 204 19.75 11.94 14.53
C SER A 204 19.50 10.90 13.44
N THR A 205 20.57 10.26 12.95
CA THR A 205 20.46 9.14 12.00
C THR A 205 19.60 8.00 12.57
N VAL A 206 19.65 7.75 13.88
CA VAL A 206 18.82 6.74 14.55
C VAL A 206 17.34 7.16 14.52
N GLY A 207 17.04 8.43 14.79
CA GLY A 207 15.68 8.97 14.68
C GLY A 207 15.11 8.84 13.28
N PHE A 208 15.92 9.13 12.26
CA PHE A 208 15.55 8.92 10.86
C PHE A 208 15.28 7.46 10.55
N ALA A 209 16.16 6.55 10.97
CA ALA A 209 16.02 5.11 10.76
C ALA A 209 14.70 4.57 11.37
N LEU A 210 14.43 4.91 12.62
CA LEU A 210 13.21 4.52 13.32
C LEU A 210 11.96 5.08 12.64
N GLY A 211 11.95 6.37 12.31
CA GLY A 211 10.84 7.01 11.60
C GLY A 211 10.54 6.35 10.26
N ILE A 212 11.57 6.08 9.46
CA ILE A 212 11.44 5.43 8.14
C ILE A 212 10.90 4.01 8.26
N ILE A 213 11.41 3.20 9.19
CA ILE A 213 10.96 1.82 9.42
C ILE A 213 9.49 1.82 9.85
N ILE A 214 9.13 2.63 10.85
CA ILE A 214 7.78 2.68 11.39
C ILE A 214 6.79 3.16 10.33
N LEU A 215 7.11 4.24 9.59
CA LEU A 215 6.24 4.74 8.51
C LEU A 215 6.11 3.74 7.37
N GLY A 216 7.19 3.02 7.03
CA GLY A 216 7.13 1.93 6.07
C GLY A 216 6.19 0.82 6.52
N LEU A 217 6.32 0.33 7.76
CA LEU A 217 5.43 -0.68 8.35
C LEU A 217 3.97 -0.22 8.33
N CYS A 218 3.69 1.01 8.75
CA CYS A 218 2.33 1.56 8.79
C CYS A 218 1.72 1.70 7.40
N PHE A 219 2.48 2.21 6.43
CA PHE A 219 2.01 2.31 5.04
C PHE A 219 1.69 0.93 4.46
N GLY A 220 2.54 -0.07 4.73
CA GLY A 220 2.24 -1.45 4.39
C GLY A 220 0.94 -1.93 5.03
N GLY A 221 0.72 -1.60 6.29
CA GLY A 221 -0.51 -1.93 7.02
C GLY A 221 -1.76 -1.35 6.37
N VAL A 222 -1.73 -0.08 6.00
CA VAL A 222 -2.83 0.54 5.25
C VAL A 222 -3.14 -0.30 4.00
N MET A 223 -2.13 -0.65 3.20
CA MET A 223 -2.34 -1.43 1.96
C MET A 223 -2.85 -2.85 2.21
N GLY A 224 -2.47 -3.49 3.31
CA GLY A 224 -2.88 -4.87 3.64
C GLY A 224 -4.29 -4.98 4.22
N VAL A 225 -4.74 -3.95 4.96
CA VAL A 225 -6.00 -3.98 5.73
C VAL A 225 -7.20 -3.51 4.91
N PHE A 226 -7.04 -2.57 3.98
CA PHE A 226 -8.17 -2.00 3.23
C PHE A 226 -8.92 -2.97 2.32
N PRO A 227 -8.28 -3.91 1.58
CA PRO A 227 -9.01 -4.86 0.75
C PRO A 227 -10.02 -5.70 1.52
N PRO A 228 -9.68 -6.30 2.69
CA PRO A 228 -10.64 -6.96 3.55
C PRO A 228 -11.78 -6.07 4.03
N ILE A 229 -11.51 -4.81 4.40
CA ILE A 229 -12.53 -3.84 4.81
C ILE A 229 -13.59 -3.68 3.72
N VAL A 230 -13.17 -3.52 2.48
CA VAL A 230 -14.08 -3.34 1.34
C VAL A 230 -14.93 -4.60 1.13
N MET A 231 -14.33 -5.79 1.24
CA MET A 231 -15.06 -7.05 1.13
C MET A 231 -16.08 -7.23 2.27
N GLU A 232 -15.71 -6.86 3.48
CA GLU A 232 -16.57 -7.00 4.66
C GLU A 232 -17.76 -6.04 4.64
N ASN A 233 -17.58 -4.82 4.10
CA ASN A 233 -18.64 -3.81 4.03
C ASN A 233 -19.55 -3.96 2.80
N TYR A 234 -19.04 -4.47 1.67
CA TYR A 234 -19.77 -4.45 0.39
C TYR A 234 -19.92 -5.82 -0.26
N GLY A 235 -19.43 -6.87 0.37
CA GLY A 235 -19.56 -8.26 -0.07
C GLY A 235 -18.52 -8.69 -1.10
N PRO A 236 -18.36 -10.01 -1.27
CA PRO A 236 -17.32 -10.60 -2.13
C PRO A 236 -17.64 -10.56 -3.63
N LYS A 237 -18.93 -10.41 -4.03
CA LYS A 237 -19.35 -10.55 -5.44
C LYS A 237 -18.67 -9.51 -6.35
N ASN A 238 -18.67 -8.25 -5.93
CA ASN A 238 -18.17 -7.12 -6.71
C ASN A 238 -16.86 -6.56 -6.14
N GLN A 239 -16.10 -7.35 -5.37
CA GLN A 239 -14.90 -6.91 -4.63
C GLN A 239 -13.90 -6.17 -5.50
N GLY A 240 -13.58 -6.69 -6.70
CA GLY A 240 -12.57 -6.09 -7.57
C GLY A 240 -12.94 -4.68 -8.02
N VAL A 241 -14.19 -4.48 -8.44
CA VAL A 241 -14.68 -3.16 -8.90
C VAL A 241 -14.80 -2.20 -7.72
N ASN A 242 -15.42 -2.64 -6.62
CA ASN A 242 -15.62 -1.82 -5.43
C ASN A 242 -14.29 -1.35 -4.83
N TYR A 243 -13.33 -2.26 -4.70
CA TYR A 243 -11.99 -1.92 -4.21
C TYR A 243 -11.25 -1.00 -5.19
N GLY A 244 -11.36 -1.23 -6.50
CA GLY A 244 -10.75 -0.37 -7.51
C GLY A 244 -11.22 1.09 -7.42
N ILE A 245 -12.51 1.33 -7.18
CA ILE A 245 -13.06 2.68 -7.01
C ILE A 245 -12.54 3.31 -5.71
N ILE A 246 -12.54 2.57 -4.59
CA ILE A 246 -11.97 3.05 -3.33
C ILE A 246 -10.47 3.34 -3.49
N PHE A 247 -9.76 2.53 -4.28
CA PHE A 247 -8.33 2.72 -4.56
C PHE A 247 -8.02 3.99 -5.37
N CYS A 248 -9.01 4.67 -5.95
CA CYS A 248 -8.82 6.01 -6.50
C CYS A 248 -8.38 7.02 -5.42
N GLY A 249 -8.73 6.83 -4.15
CA GLY A 249 -8.21 7.61 -3.03
C GLY A 249 -6.69 7.50 -2.90
N TYR A 250 -6.14 6.30 -3.09
CA TYR A 250 -4.70 6.09 -3.17
C TYR A 250 -4.07 6.87 -4.34
N SER A 251 -4.71 6.87 -5.51
CA SER A 251 -4.18 7.56 -6.70
C SER A 251 -4.12 9.08 -6.49
N ILE A 252 -5.12 9.65 -5.83
CA ILE A 252 -5.14 11.07 -5.46
C ILE A 252 -4.01 11.36 -4.45
N ALA A 253 -3.83 10.50 -3.45
CA ALA A 253 -2.74 10.61 -2.49
C ALA A 253 -1.36 10.50 -3.15
N ALA A 254 -1.21 9.63 -4.15
CA ALA A 254 0.03 9.43 -4.90
C ALA A 254 0.45 10.68 -5.70
N PHE A 255 -0.52 11.46 -6.14
CA PHE A 255 -0.25 12.73 -6.83
C PHE A 255 0.06 13.87 -5.84
N PHE A 256 -0.76 14.04 -4.81
CA PHE A 256 -0.65 15.18 -3.91
C PHE A 256 0.41 15.00 -2.82
N GLY A 257 0.56 13.81 -2.23
CA GLY A 257 1.47 13.57 -1.11
C GLY A 257 2.93 13.93 -1.42
N PRO A 258 3.55 13.34 -2.45
CA PRO A 258 4.91 13.67 -2.84
C PRO A 258 5.09 15.14 -3.22
N LYS A 259 4.13 15.70 -3.97
CA LYS A 259 4.19 17.07 -4.48
C LYS A 259 4.08 18.12 -3.35
N VAL A 260 3.20 17.91 -2.40
CA VAL A 260 3.06 18.79 -1.24
C VAL A 260 4.36 18.82 -0.43
N ALA A 261 4.95 17.64 -0.17
CA ALA A 261 6.21 17.57 0.56
C ALA A 261 7.36 18.26 -0.18
N ALA A 262 7.52 17.98 -1.47
CA ALA A 262 8.59 18.57 -2.28
C ALA A 262 8.46 20.09 -2.38
N ASN A 263 7.24 20.61 -2.61
CA ASN A 263 7.01 22.06 -2.68
C ASN A 263 7.29 22.75 -1.34
N MET A 264 6.86 22.13 -0.23
CA MET A 264 7.11 22.67 1.10
C MET A 264 8.60 22.67 1.46
N ALA A 265 9.32 21.60 1.11
CA ALA A 265 10.76 21.52 1.30
C ALA A 265 11.49 22.59 0.47
N THR A 266 11.14 22.76 -0.80
CA THR A 266 11.72 23.78 -1.67
C THR A 266 11.50 25.18 -1.10
N ALA A 267 10.30 25.49 -0.60
CA ALA A 267 9.98 26.77 0.01
C ALA A 267 10.66 27.00 1.38
N ASN A 268 11.21 25.95 2.02
CA ASN A 268 11.86 26.02 3.33
C ASN A 268 13.33 25.52 3.29
N ASN A 269 14.07 25.80 2.21
CA ASN A 269 15.49 25.46 2.07
C ASN A 269 15.83 23.99 2.32
N GLY A 270 14.96 23.07 1.90
CA GLY A 270 15.16 21.64 2.08
C GLY A 270 14.62 21.06 3.41
N ASP A 271 13.95 21.85 4.21
CA ASP A 271 13.33 21.38 5.46
C ASP A 271 11.91 20.85 5.22
N PHE A 272 11.70 19.57 5.55
CA PHE A 272 10.41 18.87 5.42
C PHE A 272 9.53 18.99 6.67
N THR A 273 9.93 19.68 7.72
CA THR A 273 9.21 19.75 9.01
C THR A 273 7.76 20.20 8.81
N LYS A 274 7.51 21.22 7.99
CA LYS A 274 6.14 21.68 7.69
C LYS A 274 5.32 20.61 6.98
N ALA A 275 5.92 19.83 6.08
CA ALA A 275 5.25 18.73 5.40
C ALA A 275 4.88 17.61 6.39
N PHE A 276 5.72 17.34 7.39
CA PHE A 276 5.43 16.37 8.44
C PHE A 276 4.25 16.82 9.31
N TYR A 277 4.15 18.10 9.65
CA TYR A 277 2.97 18.63 10.36
C TYR A 277 1.68 18.47 9.54
N VAL A 278 1.74 18.72 8.23
CA VAL A 278 0.58 18.47 7.34
C VAL A 278 0.20 16.99 7.35
N ALA A 279 1.19 16.09 7.29
CA ALA A 279 0.92 14.64 7.34
C ALA A 279 0.33 14.21 8.68
N ILE A 280 0.78 14.79 9.80
CA ILE A 280 0.21 14.55 11.15
C ILE A 280 -1.26 14.97 11.17
N VAL A 281 -1.60 16.19 10.73
CA VAL A 281 -2.98 16.66 10.68
C VAL A 281 -3.85 15.73 9.84
N ILE A 282 -3.38 15.35 8.66
CA ILE A 282 -4.07 14.42 7.74
C ILE A 282 -4.27 13.05 8.41
N ALA A 283 -3.26 12.53 9.12
CA ALA A 283 -3.34 11.25 9.80
C ALA A 283 -4.27 11.27 11.02
N VAL A 284 -4.39 12.40 11.73
CA VAL A 284 -5.31 12.56 12.87
C VAL A 284 -6.77 12.63 12.40
N VAL A 285 -7.01 13.18 11.23
CA VAL A 285 -8.37 13.30 10.66
C VAL A 285 -8.82 11.99 9.99
N GLY A 286 -7.88 11.14 9.55
CA GLY A 286 -8.15 9.84 8.91
C GLY A 286 -8.46 8.75 9.89
#